data_702fc116e3a14b9bfb2486e9dab9136d
#
_entry.id   702fc116e3a14b9bfb2486e9dab9136d
#
_cell.length_a   1.000
_cell.length_b   1.000
_cell.length_c   1.000
_cell.angle_alpha   90.00
_cell.angle_beta   90.00
_cell.angle_gamma   90.00
#
_symmetry.space_group_name_H-M   'P 1'
#
loop_
_entity.id
_entity.type
_entity.pdbx_description
1 polymer ?
#
loop_
_entity_poly.entity_id
_entity_poly.type
_entity_poly.pdbx_seq_one_letter_code
_entity_poly.pdbx_strand_id
1 'polypeptide(L)'
;MVPRLKKVSPNTKLILGRLVPFAAVASATALNVCLMRGEEIRLGIDVYPVLSEVEKKKREETGEPVESLGKSRKAATIAVGETALSRVLNATPIMVLPPLILVRMEKTHWLKTRPRMVLPVNLGLILATSLFALPLALAAFPQRQAVRAHTLEKEFWERGGKDGQVEFNRGI
;
A
#
# COMPACT_ATOMS: atom_id res chain seq x y z
N MET A 1 -6.64 -0.06 27.11
CA MET A 1 -7.47 -0.86 28.04
C MET A 1 -7.62 -2.26 27.45
N VAL A 2 -6.72 -3.20 27.77
CA VAL A 2 -6.84 -4.61 27.42
C VAL A 2 -6.93 -5.40 28.74
N PRO A 3 -8.06 -5.42 29.36
CA PRO A 3 -8.24 -6.15 30.60
C PRO A 3 -9.01 -7.44 30.36
N ARG A 4 -8.55 -8.52 30.93
CA ARG A 4 -9.29 -9.76 31.16
C ARG A 4 -9.21 -10.88 30.12
N LEU A 5 -8.10 -11.05 29.44
CA LEU A 5 -7.78 -12.37 28.90
C LEU A 5 -7.04 -13.18 30.01
N LYS A 6 -7.80 -13.76 30.93
CA LYS A 6 -7.28 -14.50 32.10
C LYS A 6 -6.52 -15.81 31.80
N LYS A 7 -6.45 -16.25 30.51
CA LYS A 7 -5.83 -17.51 30.10
C LYS A 7 -4.79 -17.38 28.98
N VAL A 8 -4.22 -16.20 28.75
CA VAL A 8 -3.27 -15.99 27.64
C VAL A 8 -1.86 -15.87 28.19
N SER A 9 -0.92 -16.58 27.57
CA SER A 9 0.52 -16.53 27.87
C SER A 9 1.06 -15.09 27.89
N PRO A 10 2.06 -14.76 28.74
CA PRO A 10 2.67 -13.43 28.78
C PRO A 10 3.16 -12.95 27.39
N ASN A 11 3.74 -13.86 26.61
CA ASN A 11 4.21 -13.57 25.25
C ASN A 11 3.05 -13.21 24.30
N THR A 12 1.92 -13.90 24.42
CA THR A 12 0.73 -13.62 23.58
C THR A 12 0.10 -12.27 23.95
N LYS A 13 0.10 -11.90 25.24
CA LYS A 13 -0.36 -10.56 25.67
C LYS A 13 0.51 -9.44 25.10
N LEU A 14 1.82 -9.66 25.06
CA LEU A 14 2.77 -8.71 24.47
C LEU A 14 2.52 -8.53 22.97
N ILE A 15 2.32 -9.65 22.24
CA ILE A 15 2.02 -9.64 20.80
C ILE A 15 0.68 -8.97 20.52
N LEU A 16 -0.38 -9.34 21.27
CA LEU A 16 -1.69 -8.70 21.13
C LEU A 16 -1.64 -7.20 21.40
N GLY A 17 -0.94 -6.78 22.46
CA GLY A 17 -0.76 -5.37 22.78
C GLY A 17 -0.10 -4.55 21.68
N ARG A 18 0.68 -5.18 20.81
CA ARG A 18 1.31 -4.54 19.65
C ARG A 18 0.49 -4.65 18.38
N LEU A 19 -0.30 -5.73 18.22
CA LEU A 19 -1.18 -5.92 17.09
C LEU A 19 -2.39 -4.99 17.11
N VAL A 20 -2.90 -4.62 18.29
CA VAL A 20 -4.06 -3.72 18.41
C VAL A 20 -3.78 -2.33 17.81
N PRO A 21 -2.68 -1.63 18.14
CA PRO A 21 -2.36 -0.36 17.49
C PRO A 21 -2.15 -0.50 15.99
N PHE A 22 -1.48 -1.58 15.55
CA PHE A 22 -1.30 -1.85 14.12
C PHE A 22 -2.64 -2.04 13.40
N ALA A 23 -3.54 -2.86 13.95
CA ALA A 23 -4.86 -3.08 13.37
C ALA A 23 -5.69 -1.79 13.33
N ALA A 24 -5.59 -0.95 14.36
CA ALA A 24 -6.27 0.35 14.39
C ALA A 24 -5.75 1.29 13.30
N VAL A 25 -4.43 1.40 13.13
CA VAL A 25 -3.82 2.23 12.08
C VAL A 25 -4.13 1.68 10.69
N ALA A 26 -4.03 0.37 10.49
CA ALA A 26 -4.35 -0.27 9.22
C ALA A 26 -5.82 -0.03 8.82
N SER A 27 -6.75 -0.22 9.76
CA SER A 27 -8.18 0.01 9.52
C SER A 27 -8.48 1.48 9.25
N ALA A 28 -7.90 2.40 10.02
CA ALA A 28 -8.08 3.84 9.84
C ALA A 28 -7.53 4.29 8.48
N THR A 29 -6.36 3.79 8.09
CA THR A 29 -5.73 4.12 6.80
C THR A 29 -6.55 3.59 5.62
N ALA A 30 -7.02 2.34 5.70
CA ALA A 30 -7.87 1.75 4.66
C ALA A 30 -9.19 2.51 4.53
N LEU A 31 -9.85 2.81 5.65
CA LEU A 31 -11.09 3.58 5.67
C LEU A 31 -10.89 4.99 5.10
N ASN A 32 -9.81 5.67 5.47
CA ASN A 32 -9.48 6.99 4.95
C ASN A 32 -9.33 6.98 3.41
N VAL A 33 -8.62 6.00 2.85
CA VAL A 33 -8.48 5.86 1.39
C VAL A 33 -9.85 5.62 0.74
N CYS A 34 -10.67 4.73 1.29
CA CYS A 34 -12.01 4.46 0.77
C CYS A 34 -12.92 5.69 0.81
N LEU A 35 -12.85 6.49 1.87
CA LEU A 35 -13.65 7.71 2.01
C LEU A 35 -13.17 8.81 1.06
N MET A 36 -11.87 9.05 0.96
CA MET A 36 -11.31 10.09 0.09
C MET A 36 -11.52 9.78 -1.40
N ARG A 37 -11.46 8.50 -1.77
CA ARG A 37 -11.61 8.05 -3.16
C ARG A 37 -12.98 7.41 -3.44
N GLY A 38 -13.94 7.59 -2.55
CA GLY A 38 -15.29 7.05 -2.72
C GLY A 38 -16.00 7.54 -3.98
N GLU A 39 -15.74 8.78 -4.38
CA GLU A 39 -16.27 9.35 -5.62
C GLU A 39 -15.70 8.67 -6.87
N GLU A 40 -14.43 8.27 -6.86
CA GLU A 40 -13.82 7.49 -7.94
C GLU A 40 -14.47 6.09 -8.06
N ILE A 41 -14.82 5.46 -6.94
CA ILE A 41 -15.55 4.18 -6.94
C ILE A 41 -16.95 4.36 -7.56
N ARG A 42 -17.60 5.50 -7.29
CA ARG A 42 -18.94 5.79 -7.77
C ARG A 42 -18.97 6.15 -9.26
N LEU A 43 -18.07 7.01 -9.71
CA LEU A 43 -18.00 7.53 -11.07
C LEU A 43 -17.21 6.64 -12.02
N GLY A 44 -16.31 5.82 -11.50
CA GLY A 44 -15.29 5.09 -12.27
C GLY A 44 -14.06 5.93 -12.56
N ILE A 45 -12.95 5.27 -12.89
CA ILE A 45 -11.71 5.89 -13.37
C ILE A 45 -11.49 5.59 -14.84
N ASP A 46 -10.76 6.49 -15.50
CA ASP A 46 -10.42 6.32 -16.90
C ASP A 46 -9.51 5.13 -17.13
N VAL A 47 -9.84 4.33 -18.13
CA VAL A 47 -9.11 3.14 -18.55
C VAL A 47 -8.51 3.40 -19.92
N TYR A 48 -7.27 3.01 -20.11
CA TYR A 48 -6.50 3.21 -21.33
C TYR A 48 -6.09 1.87 -21.95
N PRO A 49 -5.97 1.77 -23.27
CA PRO A 49 -5.42 0.57 -23.90
C PRO A 49 -3.93 0.48 -23.61
N VAL A 50 -3.41 -0.71 -23.33
CA VAL A 50 -1.97 -0.94 -23.20
C VAL A 50 -1.36 -0.83 -24.60
N LEU A 51 -0.56 0.21 -24.83
CA LEU A 51 0.14 0.46 -26.07
C LEU A 51 1.40 -0.40 -26.18
N SER A 52 1.74 -0.79 -27.42
CA SER A 52 3.04 -1.40 -27.68
C SER A 52 4.17 -0.36 -27.51
N GLU A 53 5.39 -0.81 -27.25
CA GLU A 53 6.55 0.09 -27.07
C GLU A 53 6.79 0.99 -28.31
N VAL A 54 6.45 0.49 -29.49
CA VAL A 54 6.56 1.25 -30.75
C VAL A 54 5.52 2.37 -30.81
N GLU A 55 4.30 2.08 -30.39
CA GLU A 55 3.20 3.07 -30.35
C GLU A 55 3.42 4.12 -29.25
N LYS A 56 3.96 3.72 -28.11
CA LYS A 56 4.36 4.66 -27.04
C LYS A 56 5.36 5.69 -27.55
N LYS A 57 6.46 5.20 -28.19
CA LYS A 57 7.48 6.09 -28.74
C LYS A 57 6.95 7.03 -29.83
N LYS A 58 6.11 6.53 -30.74
CA LYS A 58 5.48 7.38 -31.77
C LYS A 58 4.62 8.47 -31.16
N ARG A 59 3.84 8.17 -30.12
CA ARG A 59 2.98 9.16 -29.46
C ARG A 59 3.78 10.14 -28.61
N GLU A 60 4.86 9.72 -27.99
CA GLU A 60 5.80 10.62 -27.31
C GLU A 60 6.43 11.63 -28.28
N GLU A 61 6.75 11.21 -29.49
CA GLU A 61 7.28 12.09 -30.55
C GLU A 61 6.20 13.03 -31.13
N THR A 62 4.95 12.55 -31.24
CA THR A 62 3.84 13.32 -31.85
C THR A 62 3.11 14.17 -30.81
N GLY A 63 3.31 13.92 -29.51
CA GLY A 63 2.63 14.64 -28.41
C GLY A 63 1.12 14.36 -28.31
N GLU A 64 0.62 13.32 -28.97
CA GLU A 64 -0.79 12.96 -28.95
C GLU A 64 -1.17 12.28 -27.62
N PRO A 65 -2.22 12.78 -26.91
CA PRO A 65 -2.70 12.12 -25.69
C PRO A 65 -3.32 10.76 -26.03
N VAL A 66 -3.14 9.79 -25.13
CA VAL A 66 -3.82 8.49 -25.26
C VAL A 66 -5.29 8.69 -24.95
N GLU A 67 -6.16 8.35 -25.89
CA GLU A 67 -7.61 8.42 -25.67
C GLU A 67 -8.05 7.40 -24.62
N SER A 68 -8.87 7.85 -23.68
CA SER A 68 -9.52 6.99 -22.70
C SER A 68 -10.57 6.10 -23.39
N LEU A 69 -10.58 4.82 -23.04
CA LEU A 69 -11.62 3.89 -23.49
C LEU A 69 -12.97 4.13 -22.79
N GLY A 70 -12.97 4.92 -21.72
CA GLY A 70 -14.12 5.22 -20.88
C GLY A 70 -13.83 4.98 -19.40
N LYS A 71 -14.87 5.17 -18.55
CA LYS A 71 -14.77 5.05 -17.10
C LYS A 71 -15.22 3.67 -16.64
N SER A 72 -14.38 3.01 -15.83
CA SER A 72 -14.68 1.72 -15.23
C SER A 72 -14.79 1.83 -13.70
N ARG A 73 -15.90 1.37 -13.16
CA ARG A 73 -16.09 1.27 -11.70
C ARG A 73 -15.34 0.11 -11.09
N LYS A 74 -15.19 -0.99 -11.84
CA LYS A 74 -14.39 -2.13 -11.40
C LYS A 74 -12.92 -1.76 -11.31
N ALA A 75 -12.39 -1.04 -12.31
CA ALA A 75 -11.02 -0.52 -12.26
C ALA A 75 -10.83 0.42 -11.05
N ALA A 76 -11.79 1.30 -10.77
CA ALA A 76 -11.75 2.17 -9.59
C ALA A 76 -11.72 1.37 -8.28
N THR A 77 -12.57 0.34 -8.15
CA THR A 77 -12.61 -0.49 -6.94
C THR A 77 -11.29 -1.23 -6.73
N ILE A 78 -10.70 -1.77 -7.79
CA ILE A 78 -9.39 -2.43 -7.75
C ILE A 78 -8.31 -1.42 -7.36
N ALA A 79 -8.26 -0.26 -8.01
CA ALA A 79 -7.27 0.78 -7.75
C ALA A 79 -7.33 1.28 -6.30
N VAL A 80 -8.51 1.55 -5.76
CA VAL A 80 -8.70 1.99 -4.37
C VAL A 80 -8.33 0.89 -3.38
N GLY A 81 -8.73 -0.37 -3.66
CA GLY A 81 -8.38 -1.53 -2.83
C GLY A 81 -6.87 -1.75 -2.77
N GLU A 82 -6.19 -1.69 -3.90
CA GLU A 82 -4.74 -1.84 -3.98
C GLU A 82 -3.99 -0.67 -3.33
N THR A 83 -4.51 0.56 -3.47
CA THR A 83 -3.95 1.72 -2.76
C THR A 83 -4.09 1.56 -1.25
N ALA A 84 -5.24 1.11 -0.75
CA ALA A 84 -5.42 0.82 0.67
C ALA A 84 -4.46 -0.27 1.14
N LEU A 85 -4.32 -1.36 0.38
CA LEU A 85 -3.41 -2.45 0.68
C LEU A 85 -1.95 -2.00 0.69
N SER A 86 -1.52 -1.22 -0.29
CA SER A 86 -0.15 -0.70 -0.37
C SER A 86 0.21 0.14 0.85
N ARG A 87 -0.71 0.97 1.33
CA ARG A 87 -0.51 1.79 2.54
C ARG A 87 -0.40 0.94 3.79
N VAL A 88 -1.22 -0.10 3.93
CA VAL A 88 -1.13 -1.05 5.05
C VAL A 88 0.20 -1.81 5.00
N LEU A 89 0.60 -2.30 3.83
CA LEU A 89 1.87 -3.01 3.65
C LEU A 89 3.08 -2.11 3.91
N ASN A 90 3.04 -0.85 3.51
CA ASN A 90 4.09 0.11 3.80
C ASN A 90 4.19 0.43 5.30
N ALA A 91 3.06 0.55 6.00
CA ALA A 91 3.03 0.80 7.44
C ALA A 91 3.52 -0.41 8.26
N THR A 92 3.37 -1.63 7.74
CA THR A 92 3.70 -2.87 8.45
C THR A 92 5.17 -2.94 8.93
N PRO A 93 6.20 -2.77 8.07
CA PRO A 93 7.58 -2.83 8.52
C PRO A 93 7.92 -1.70 9.51
N ILE A 94 7.37 -0.50 9.31
CA ILE A 94 7.63 0.65 10.18
C ILE A 94 7.06 0.44 11.57
N MET A 95 5.91 -0.22 11.70
CA MET A 95 5.27 -0.48 13.00
C MET A 95 5.76 -1.75 13.70
N VAL A 96 6.27 -2.72 12.94
CA VAL A 96 6.63 -4.04 13.48
C VAL A 96 8.14 -4.15 13.76
N LEU A 97 9.00 -3.73 12.83
CA LEU A 97 10.44 -3.92 12.95
C LEU A 97 11.09 -3.14 14.11
N PRO A 98 10.85 -1.82 14.28
CA PRO A 98 11.49 -1.07 15.36
C PRO A 98 11.19 -1.62 16.75
N PRO A 99 9.93 -1.93 17.14
CA PRO A 99 9.65 -2.53 18.43
C PRO A 99 10.27 -3.92 18.62
N LEU A 100 10.35 -4.75 17.58
CA LEU A 100 10.97 -6.07 17.68
C LEU A 100 12.47 -5.97 17.92
N ILE A 101 13.15 -5.08 17.19
CA ILE A 101 14.58 -4.84 17.34
C ILE A 101 14.85 -4.22 18.73
N LEU A 102 14.04 -3.24 19.13
CA LEU A 102 14.20 -2.57 20.42
C LEU A 102 14.11 -3.52 21.59
N VAL A 103 13.13 -4.44 21.59
CA VAL A 103 13.00 -5.48 22.64
C VAL A 103 14.23 -6.38 22.74
N ARG A 104 14.86 -6.70 21.60
CA ARG A 104 16.12 -7.44 21.61
C ARG A 104 17.27 -6.60 22.15
N MET A 105 17.34 -5.33 21.76
CA MET A 105 18.38 -4.39 22.21
C MET A 105 18.25 -4.07 23.71
N GLU A 106 17.04 -3.97 24.27
CA GLU A 106 16.80 -3.77 25.69
C GLU A 106 17.35 -4.91 26.57
N LYS A 107 17.50 -6.12 26.01
CA LYS A 107 18.14 -7.25 26.69
C LYS A 107 19.67 -7.12 26.75
N THR A 108 20.25 -6.28 25.91
CA THR A 108 21.68 -6.04 25.84
C THR A 108 22.16 -5.19 27.04
N HIS A 109 23.29 -5.51 27.60
CA HIS A 109 23.88 -4.79 28.75
C HIS A 109 24.03 -3.29 28.48
N TRP A 110 24.34 -2.91 27.25
CA TRP A 110 24.54 -1.51 26.83
C TRP A 110 23.28 -0.65 27.01
N LEU A 111 22.11 -1.16 26.64
CA LEU A 111 20.86 -0.38 26.74
C LEU A 111 20.28 -0.44 28.15
N LYS A 112 20.53 -1.53 28.91
CA LYS A 112 20.14 -1.65 30.32
C LYS A 112 20.84 -0.63 31.20
N THR A 113 22.12 -0.33 30.94
CA THR A 113 22.90 0.66 31.71
C THR A 113 22.58 2.10 31.32
N ARG A 114 21.91 2.32 30.19
CA ARG A 114 21.60 3.66 29.66
C ARG A 114 20.12 3.81 29.26
N PRO A 115 19.18 3.81 30.21
CA PRO A 115 17.74 3.84 29.91
C PRO A 115 17.30 5.08 29.11
N ARG A 116 18.02 6.20 29.23
CA ARG A 116 17.77 7.43 28.47
C ARG A 116 17.99 7.25 26.96
N MET A 117 18.79 6.24 26.54
CA MET A 117 19.07 5.95 25.14
C MET A 117 17.96 5.15 24.45
N VAL A 118 16.99 4.61 25.18
CA VAL A 118 15.87 3.84 24.61
C VAL A 118 15.07 4.68 23.63
N LEU A 119 14.74 5.93 23.97
CA LEU A 119 13.98 6.82 23.10
C LEU A 119 14.73 7.21 21.82
N PRO A 120 15.98 7.72 21.84
CA PRO A 120 16.70 8.05 20.61
C PRO A 120 17.00 6.82 19.75
N VAL A 121 17.27 5.66 20.36
CA VAL A 121 17.44 4.40 19.61
C VAL A 121 16.13 4.02 18.90
N ASN A 122 14.99 4.11 19.59
CA ASN A 122 13.70 3.81 18.97
C ASN A 122 13.39 4.76 17.79
N LEU A 123 13.63 6.05 17.96
CA LEU A 123 13.46 7.04 16.89
C LEU A 123 14.38 6.75 15.70
N GLY A 124 15.64 6.41 15.97
CA GLY A 124 16.61 6.01 14.94
C GLY A 124 16.17 4.77 14.17
N LEU A 125 15.64 3.76 14.86
CA LEU A 125 15.10 2.55 14.23
C LEU A 125 13.87 2.85 13.36
N ILE A 126 12.97 3.70 13.82
CA ILE A 126 11.80 4.12 13.02
C ILE A 126 12.26 4.86 11.76
N LEU A 127 13.19 5.82 11.90
CA LEU A 127 13.73 6.57 10.78
C LEU A 127 14.42 5.65 9.76
N ALA A 128 15.31 4.78 10.22
CA ALA A 128 16.00 3.83 9.37
C ALA A 128 15.01 2.90 8.63
N THR A 129 14.05 2.34 9.36
CA THR A 129 13.03 1.49 8.75
C THR A 129 12.22 2.23 7.70
N SER A 130 11.85 3.50 7.96
CA SER A 130 11.09 4.31 7.01
C SER A 130 11.87 4.62 5.74
N LEU A 131 13.17 4.91 5.84
CA LEU A 131 14.03 5.18 4.69
C LEU A 131 14.13 3.97 3.73
N PHE A 132 14.09 2.75 4.26
CA PHE A 132 14.09 1.54 3.44
C PHE A 132 12.70 1.10 3.00
N ALA A 133 11.68 1.26 3.84
CA ALA A 133 10.32 0.83 3.55
C ALA A 133 9.67 1.64 2.42
N LEU A 134 9.92 2.96 2.35
CA LEU A 134 9.35 3.83 1.33
C LEU A 134 9.75 3.46 -0.11
N PRO A 135 11.04 3.37 -0.46
CA PRO A 135 11.44 2.96 -1.81
C PRO A 135 10.95 1.56 -2.18
N LEU A 136 10.97 0.64 -1.20
CA LEU A 136 10.52 -0.73 -1.41
C LEU A 136 9.01 -0.79 -1.72
N ALA A 137 8.21 0.00 -1.01
CA ALA A 137 6.77 0.09 -1.25
C ALA A 137 6.46 0.71 -2.62
N LEU A 138 7.18 1.76 -3.02
CA LEU A 138 7.02 2.38 -4.35
C LEU A 138 7.41 1.41 -5.47
N ALA A 139 8.47 0.62 -5.29
CA ALA A 139 8.89 -0.39 -6.25
C ALA A 139 7.89 -1.55 -6.38
N ALA A 140 7.26 -1.95 -5.27
CA ALA A 140 6.29 -3.04 -5.24
C ALA A 140 4.92 -2.65 -5.84
N PHE A 141 4.57 -1.35 -5.80
CA PHE A 141 3.27 -0.85 -6.27
C PHE A 141 3.45 0.24 -7.32
N PRO A 142 3.67 -0.11 -8.60
CA PRO A 142 3.79 0.87 -9.67
C PRO A 142 2.49 1.66 -9.83
N GLN A 143 2.61 2.93 -10.21
CA GLN A 143 1.50 3.87 -10.34
C GLN A 143 0.46 3.45 -11.39
N ARG A 144 0.91 2.83 -12.49
CA ARG A 144 0.06 2.29 -13.55
C ARG A 144 -0.01 0.78 -13.45
N GLN A 145 -1.20 0.25 -13.62
CA GLN A 145 -1.45 -1.19 -13.62
C GLN A 145 -2.11 -1.61 -14.91
N ALA A 146 -1.54 -2.64 -15.52
CA ALA A 146 -2.15 -3.35 -16.62
C ALA A 146 -2.95 -4.55 -16.10
N VAL A 147 -4.20 -4.67 -16.53
CA VAL A 147 -5.07 -5.82 -16.25
C VAL A 147 -5.69 -6.32 -17.55
N ARG A 148 -6.13 -7.58 -17.56
CA ARG A 148 -6.88 -8.10 -18.71
C ARG A 148 -8.24 -7.41 -18.80
N ALA A 149 -8.63 -7.00 -20.00
CA ALA A 149 -9.92 -6.34 -20.25
C ALA A 149 -11.11 -7.15 -19.74
N HIS A 150 -11.02 -8.49 -19.74
CA HIS A 150 -12.05 -9.40 -19.18
C HIS A 150 -12.29 -9.26 -17.68
N THR A 151 -11.34 -8.66 -16.94
CA THR A 151 -11.51 -8.41 -15.50
C THR A 151 -12.44 -7.22 -15.24
N LEU A 152 -12.57 -6.33 -16.21
CA LEU A 152 -13.42 -5.15 -16.15
C LEU A 152 -14.83 -5.43 -16.68
N GLU A 153 -15.59 -4.39 -16.95
CA GLU A 153 -16.93 -4.46 -17.54
C GLU A 153 -16.88 -4.97 -18.98
N LYS A 154 -17.97 -5.57 -19.45
CA LYS A 154 -18.09 -6.18 -20.79
C LYS A 154 -17.77 -5.21 -21.94
N GLU A 155 -17.96 -3.92 -21.71
CA GLU A 155 -17.70 -2.85 -22.69
C GLU A 155 -16.21 -2.75 -23.09
N PHE A 156 -15.30 -3.23 -22.27
CA PHE A 156 -13.84 -3.17 -22.46
C PHE A 156 -13.26 -4.46 -23.06
N TRP A 157 -14.02 -5.56 -23.11
CA TRP A 157 -13.50 -6.89 -23.47
C TRP A 157 -12.87 -6.93 -24.86
N GLU A 158 -13.46 -6.20 -25.84
CA GLU A 158 -12.99 -6.17 -27.22
C GLU A 158 -12.10 -4.95 -27.54
N ARG A 159 -11.92 -4.04 -26.56
CA ARG A 159 -11.17 -2.80 -26.72
C ARG A 159 -9.80 -2.82 -26.06
N GLY A 160 -9.37 -3.97 -25.55
CA GLY A 160 -8.04 -4.13 -24.98
C GLY A 160 -6.95 -3.86 -26.01
N GLY A 161 -5.85 -3.21 -25.59
CA GLY A 161 -4.67 -3.01 -26.41
C GLY A 161 -3.85 -4.29 -26.57
N LYS A 162 -2.51 -4.19 -26.49
CA LYS A 162 -1.61 -5.34 -26.59
C LYS A 162 -2.04 -6.47 -25.66
N ASP A 163 -2.18 -7.67 -26.20
CA ASP A 163 -2.60 -8.89 -25.49
C ASP A 163 -3.97 -8.79 -24.78
N GLY A 164 -4.88 -7.94 -25.27
CA GLY A 164 -6.18 -7.71 -24.66
C GLY A 164 -6.10 -7.10 -23.25
N GLN A 165 -5.04 -6.34 -22.98
CA GLN A 165 -4.82 -5.67 -21.70
C GLN A 165 -5.22 -4.21 -21.77
N VAL A 166 -5.68 -3.70 -20.63
CA VAL A 166 -5.99 -2.30 -20.39
C VAL A 166 -5.23 -1.80 -19.17
N GLU A 167 -4.85 -0.54 -19.16
CA GLU A 167 -4.16 0.06 -18.03
C GLU A 167 -4.98 1.18 -17.39
N PHE A 168 -4.82 1.35 -16.11
CA PHE A 168 -5.39 2.45 -15.35
C PHE A 168 -4.41 2.96 -14.29
N ASN A 169 -4.63 4.22 -13.89
CA ASN A 169 -3.84 4.83 -12.82
C ASN A 169 -4.39 4.41 -11.46
N ARG A 170 -3.54 3.87 -10.59
CA ARG A 170 -3.90 3.51 -9.21
C ARG A 170 -4.06 4.73 -8.30
N GLY A 171 -3.41 5.85 -8.60
CA GLY A 171 -3.39 7.03 -7.75
C GLY A 171 -2.57 6.84 -6.45
N ILE A 172 -1.49 6.07 -6.53
CA ILE A 172 -0.54 5.83 -5.41
C ILE A 172 0.45 6.98 -5.34
#